data_e1109c0dbcedd7f15c86ce5d06e3a129
#
_entry.id   e1109c0dbcedd7f15c86ce5d06e3a129
#
_cell.length_a   1.000
_cell.length_b   1.000
_cell.length_c   1.000
_cell.angle_alpha   90.00
_cell.angle_beta   90.00
_cell.angle_gamma   90.00
#
_symmetry.space_group_name_H-M   'P 1'
#
loop_
_entity.id
_entity.type
_entity.pdbx_description
1 polymer ?
#
loop_
_entity_poly.entity_id
_entity_poly.type
_entity_poly.pdbx_seq_one_letter_code
_entity_poly.pdbx_strand_id
1 'polypeptide(L)'
;MSVKRKVWIGCMACMIGCFSVSAQQRIEPADLPILAWYGIPAHEATVERFEELRDAGFTLNFRSFPSADAVAKGLDAAGKAGIKLIIGCPELEKEPEKTVRRFMNHSALTGYFLRDEPRSNEFAELGEWARRIQAVDNEHFCYLNLFPTGPKEHLDQLGVKSYREYVSRFDEQVPLPFLTFDHYPITRDGLKAEWYENLEEFSDEARKAGKPFWAFALATSHGPYPVPTPAMLRLQVYSDLAYGAQGIQYFTYWTPQGDSFWDYQFGPIGLDGKRTVAYDRVRAMNQELKALSGIFVGAKVISVRHTGDRIPRGTKRLTALPEPVKVLETEGTGAVVSLLENKGRLYLLIVNRDYECPMRLTFYADESVGRVLKDGSVVPAQAYTGVLEVDPGDAMIYTWTKKRK
;
A
#
# COMPACT_ATOMS: atom_id res chain seq x y z
N MET A 1 75.75 19.84 -53.54
CA MET A 1 75.57 19.45 -52.14
C MET A 1 74.09 19.69 -51.77
N SER A 2 73.31 18.64 -51.72
CA SER A 2 71.87 18.71 -51.46
C SER A 2 71.57 18.11 -50.07
N VAL A 3 71.07 18.94 -49.19
CA VAL A 3 70.74 18.57 -47.81
C VAL A 3 69.25 18.14 -47.80
N LYS A 4 68.97 16.84 -47.58
CA LYS A 4 67.64 16.31 -47.38
C LYS A 4 67.20 16.53 -45.93
N ARG A 5 66.20 17.35 -45.72
CA ARG A 5 65.48 17.47 -44.43
C ARG A 5 64.49 16.32 -44.27
N LYS A 6 64.68 15.52 -43.21
CA LYS A 6 63.70 14.52 -42.76
C LYS A 6 62.63 15.20 -41.91
N VAL A 7 61.37 15.11 -42.34
CA VAL A 7 60.20 15.53 -41.55
C VAL A 7 59.73 14.34 -40.71
N TRP A 8 59.71 14.51 -39.41
CA TRP A 8 59.11 13.55 -38.47
C TRP A 8 57.64 13.93 -38.31
N ILE A 9 56.76 13.00 -38.71
CA ILE A 9 55.26 13.07 -38.41
C ILE A 9 55.05 12.29 -37.15
N GLY A 10 54.81 13.01 -36.03
CA GLY A 10 54.37 12.39 -34.79
C GLY A 10 52.90 12.04 -34.85
N CYS A 11 52.56 10.74 -34.85
CA CYS A 11 51.21 10.27 -34.63
C CYS A 11 50.82 10.47 -33.17
N MET A 12 49.96 11.44 -32.93
CA MET A 12 49.29 11.63 -31.63
C MET A 12 48.10 10.71 -31.58
N ALA A 13 48.25 9.56 -30.93
CA ALA A 13 47.14 8.65 -30.68
C ALA A 13 46.22 9.26 -29.62
N CYS A 14 45.07 9.80 -30.06
CA CYS A 14 43.98 10.14 -29.15
C CYS A 14 43.42 8.85 -28.52
N MET A 15 43.74 8.59 -27.26
CA MET A 15 42.97 7.61 -26.44
C MET A 15 41.63 8.22 -26.13
N ILE A 16 40.63 7.83 -26.89
CA ILE A 16 39.19 8.04 -26.56
C ILE A 16 38.91 7.07 -25.44
N GLY A 17 38.91 7.55 -24.19
CA GLY A 17 38.43 6.82 -23.04
C GLY A 17 36.91 6.58 -23.21
N CYS A 18 36.53 5.36 -23.53
CA CYS A 18 35.13 4.93 -23.42
C CYS A 18 34.74 5.00 -21.96
N PHE A 19 34.15 6.09 -21.54
CA PHE A 19 33.36 6.11 -20.30
C PHE A 19 32.15 5.25 -20.54
N SER A 20 32.19 4.01 -20.07
CA SER A 20 31.01 3.16 -19.96
C SER A 20 30.08 3.85 -18.97
N VAL A 21 29.08 4.56 -19.46
CA VAL A 21 27.94 5.00 -18.63
C VAL A 21 27.25 3.72 -18.17
N SER A 22 27.55 3.29 -16.96
CA SER A 22 26.80 2.21 -16.32
C SER A 22 25.35 2.67 -16.27
N ALA A 23 24.46 1.95 -16.93
CA ALA A 23 23.03 2.24 -16.87
C ALA A 23 22.61 2.25 -15.40
N GLN A 24 22.09 3.37 -14.93
CA GLN A 24 21.64 3.53 -13.54
C GLN A 24 20.58 2.47 -13.29
N GLN A 25 20.84 1.57 -12.35
CA GLN A 25 19.88 0.54 -11.99
C GLN A 25 18.63 1.20 -11.40
N ARG A 26 17.45 0.74 -11.82
CA ARG A 26 16.15 1.27 -11.37
C ARG A 26 15.22 0.12 -11.01
N ILE A 27 14.32 0.37 -10.05
CA ILE A 27 13.21 -0.51 -9.76
C ILE A 27 12.19 -0.40 -10.90
N GLU A 28 11.87 -1.52 -11.52
CA GLU A 28 10.80 -1.56 -12.53
C GLU A 28 9.45 -1.47 -11.82
N PRO A 29 8.60 -0.50 -12.17
CA PRO A 29 7.25 -0.39 -11.62
C PRO A 29 6.43 -1.66 -11.87
N ALA A 30 5.51 -1.95 -10.94
CA ALA A 30 4.55 -3.03 -11.03
C ALA A 30 3.14 -2.51 -10.74
N ASP A 31 2.13 -3.29 -11.09
CA ASP A 31 0.73 -2.91 -10.89
C ASP A 31 0.33 -3.11 -9.41
N LEU A 32 0.64 -2.13 -8.58
CA LEU A 32 0.19 -2.07 -7.19
C LEU A 32 -1.25 -1.52 -7.17
N PRO A 33 -2.24 -2.27 -6.66
CA PRO A 33 -3.59 -1.75 -6.47
C PRO A 33 -3.59 -0.58 -5.50
N ILE A 34 -4.14 0.56 -5.93
CA ILE A 34 -4.36 1.75 -5.08
C ILE A 34 -5.83 2.12 -5.20
N LEU A 35 -6.59 1.80 -4.14
CA LEU A 35 -8.04 1.94 -4.13
C LEU A 35 -8.48 3.26 -3.48
N ALA A 36 -9.31 4.00 -4.19
CA ALA A 36 -10.11 5.09 -3.66
C ALA A 36 -11.39 4.50 -3.03
N TRP A 37 -11.37 4.27 -1.72
CA TRP A 37 -12.56 3.90 -0.97
C TRP A 37 -13.42 5.12 -0.74
N TYR A 38 -14.75 4.95 -0.75
CA TYR A 38 -15.70 6.04 -0.78
C TYR A 38 -15.32 7.06 -1.85
N GLY A 39 -15.15 6.54 -3.07
CA GLY A 39 -14.65 7.24 -4.22
C GLY A 39 -15.68 8.18 -4.84
N ILE A 40 -15.67 8.31 -6.16
CA ILE A 40 -16.52 9.26 -6.91
C ILE A 40 -17.99 8.85 -6.74
N PRO A 41 -18.89 9.76 -6.26
CA PRO A 41 -20.31 9.45 -6.11
C PRO A 41 -21.01 9.39 -7.48
N ALA A 42 -22.13 8.66 -7.56
CA ALA A 42 -22.82 8.38 -8.80
C ALA A 42 -23.22 9.63 -9.62
N HIS A 43 -23.57 10.74 -8.95
CA HIS A 43 -23.97 11.99 -9.60
C HIS A 43 -22.77 12.79 -10.15
N GLU A 44 -21.56 12.46 -9.73
CA GLU A 44 -20.29 13.04 -10.18
C GLU A 44 -19.46 12.06 -11.05
N ALA A 45 -20.02 10.90 -11.39
CA ALA A 45 -19.30 9.85 -12.13
C ALA A 45 -19.16 10.22 -13.62
N THR A 46 -18.26 11.19 -13.91
CA THR A 46 -17.89 11.66 -15.25
C THR A 46 -16.47 11.24 -15.62
N VAL A 47 -16.14 11.28 -16.89
CA VAL A 47 -14.78 10.93 -17.37
C VAL A 47 -13.73 11.83 -16.71
N GLU A 48 -13.98 13.13 -16.63
CA GLU A 48 -13.08 14.14 -16.07
C GLU A 48 -12.78 13.86 -14.58
N ARG A 49 -13.81 13.43 -13.83
CA ARG A 49 -13.63 13.05 -12.42
C ARG A 49 -12.79 11.79 -12.26
N PHE A 50 -12.96 10.80 -13.12
CA PHE A 50 -12.11 9.61 -13.10
C PHE A 50 -10.70 9.89 -13.62
N GLU A 51 -10.51 10.83 -14.54
CA GLU A 51 -9.18 11.31 -14.92
C GLU A 51 -8.50 12.05 -13.76
N GLU A 52 -9.23 12.88 -13.02
CA GLU A 52 -8.73 13.52 -11.80
C GLU A 52 -8.30 12.50 -10.74
N LEU A 53 -9.06 11.42 -10.58
CA LEU A 53 -8.71 10.29 -9.69
C LEU A 53 -7.42 9.59 -10.17
N ARG A 54 -7.33 9.26 -11.46
CA ARG A 54 -6.14 8.68 -12.09
C ARG A 54 -4.90 9.57 -11.90
N ASP A 55 -5.05 10.86 -12.08
CA ASP A 55 -3.97 11.85 -11.94
C ASP A 55 -3.48 11.97 -10.49
N ALA A 56 -4.33 11.64 -9.51
CA ALA A 56 -3.95 11.44 -8.12
C ALA A 56 -3.26 10.09 -7.85
N GLY A 57 -3.05 9.27 -8.88
CA GLY A 57 -2.32 8.00 -8.81
C GLY A 57 -3.15 6.80 -8.38
N PHE A 58 -4.45 6.90 -8.27
CA PHE A 58 -5.33 5.75 -8.02
C PHE A 58 -5.48 4.87 -9.24
N THR A 59 -5.65 3.58 -9.01
CA THR A 59 -5.90 2.57 -10.06
C THR A 59 -7.32 2.00 -9.98
N LEU A 60 -7.90 2.03 -8.79
CA LEU A 60 -9.20 1.47 -8.46
C LEU A 60 -10.08 2.51 -7.78
N ASN A 61 -11.39 2.39 -8.02
CA ASN A 61 -12.41 3.18 -7.32
C ASN A 61 -13.51 2.27 -6.78
N PHE A 62 -13.93 2.52 -5.55
CA PHE A 62 -15.12 1.92 -4.96
C PHE A 62 -16.08 2.99 -4.45
N ARG A 63 -17.33 2.84 -4.85
CA ARG A 63 -18.50 3.52 -4.29
C ARG A 63 -19.71 2.66 -4.54
N SER A 64 -20.61 2.55 -3.56
CA SER A 64 -21.93 1.98 -3.80
C SER A 64 -22.76 2.92 -4.68
N PHE A 65 -23.36 2.36 -5.70
CA PHE A 65 -24.24 3.07 -6.62
C PHE A 65 -25.71 2.85 -6.24
N PRO A 66 -26.61 3.80 -6.51
CA PRO A 66 -28.02 3.70 -6.16
C PRO A 66 -28.80 2.66 -6.99
N SER A 67 -28.26 2.26 -8.15
CA SER A 67 -28.87 1.28 -9.04
C SER A 67 -27.87 0.67 -10.02
N ALA A 68 -28.23 -0.45 -10.64
CA ALA A 68 -27.46 -1.06 -11.72
C ALA A 68 -27.32 -0.14 -12.97
N ASP A 69 -28.27 0.75 -13.22
CA ASP A 69 -28.14 1.74 -14.31
C ASP A 69 -27.11 2.82 -13.97
N ALA A 70 -27.00 3.21 -12.72
CA ALA A 70 -25.94 4.11 -12.26
C ALA A 70 -24.57 3.43 -12.32
N VAL A 71 -24.49 2.12 -11.99
CA VAL A 71 -23.27 1.31 -12.18
C VAL A 71 -22.81 1.35 -13.63
N ALA A 72 -23.73 1.10 -14.60
CA ALA A 72 -23.39 1.13 -16.03
C ALA A 72 -22.72 2.45 -16.44
N LYS A 73 -23.32 3.58 -16.07
CA LYS A 73 -22.75 4.92 -16.35
C LYS A 73 -21.38 5.12 -15.70
N GLY A 74 -21.23 4.67 -14.45
CA GLY A 74 -19.95 4.74 -13.73
C GLY A 74 -18.85 3.91 -14.41
N LEU A 75 -19.16 2.68 -14.83
CA LEU A 75 -18.24 1.81 -15.56
C LEU A 75 -17.81 2.40 -16.90
N ASP A 76 -18.75 2.96 -17.68
CA ASP A 76 -18.47 3.62 -18.96
C ASP A 76 -17.53 4.82 -18.79
N ALA A 77 -17.77 5.64 -17.78
CA ALA A 77 -16.94 6.81 -17.50
C ALA A 77 -15.54 6.40 -17.00
N ALA A 78 -15.48 5.49 -16.05
CA ALA A 78 -14.23 4.96 -15.50
C ALA A 78 -13.37 4.28 -16.57
N GLY A 79 -13.99 3.47 -17.44
CA GLY A 79 -13.30 2.78 -18.54
C GLY A 79 -12.63 3.74 -19.51
N LYS A 80 -13.29 4.85 -19.88
CA LYS A 80 -12.71 5.91 -20.73
C LYS A 80 -11.52 6.60 -20.06
N ALA A 81 -11.54 6.75 -18.74
CA ALA A 81 -10.46 7.33 -17.97
C ALA A 81 -9.33 6.33 -17.60
N GLY A 82 -9.49 5.03 -17.89
CA GLY A 82 -8.52 3.99 -17.54
C GLY A 82 -8.52 3.59 -16.06
N ILE A 83 -9.63 3.81 -15.35
CA ILE A 83 -9.85 3.42 -13.95
C ILE A 83 -10.71 2.15 -13.92
N LYS A 84 -10.41 1.25 -12.97
CA LYS A 84 -11.22 0.06 -12.69
C LYS A 84 -12.17 0.32 -11.52
N LEU A 85 -13.35 -0.30 -11.57
CA LEU A 85 -14.35 -0.19 -10.51
C LEU A 85 -14.56 -1.51 -9.79
N ILE A 86 -14.64 -1.43 -8.46
CA ILE A 86 -15.35 -2.40 -7.63
C ILE A 86 -16.78 -1.89 -7.55
N ILE A 87 -17.75 -2.68 -7.98
CA ILE A 87 -19.16 -2.26 -8.03
C ILE A 87 -19.95 -2.77 -6.84
N GLY A 88 -20.88 -1.95 -6.34
CA GLY A 88 -21.91 -2.31 -5.37
C GLY A 88 -23.21 -1.58 -5.71
N CYS A 89 -24.33 -2.26 -5.67
CA CYS A 89 -25.67 -1.69 -5.84
C CYS A 89 -26.72 -2.62 -5.25
N PRO A 90 -27.95 -2.14 -4.97
CA PRO A 90 -29.01 -2.99 -4.38
C PRO A 90 -29.36 -4.23 -5.21
N GLU A 91 -29.23 -4.16 -6.53
CA GLU A 91 -29.52 -5.30 -7.43
C GLU A 91 -28.46 -6.40 -7.31
N LEU A 92 -27.21 -6.07 -6.96
CA LEU A 92 -26.16 -7.06 -6.75
C LEU A 92 -26.46 -7.95 -5.53
N GLU A 93 -27.10 -7.42 -4.51
CA GLU A 93 -27.54 -8.18 -3.33
C GLU A 93 -28.81 -9.00 -3.63
N LYS A 94 -29.79 -8.39 -4.30
CA LYS A 94 -31.10 -9.01 -4.54
C LYS A 94 -31.08 -10.05 -5.67
N GLU A 95 -30.41 -9.74 -6.78
CA GLU A 95 -30.37 -10.53 -8.01
C GLU A 95 -28.91 -10.69 -8.49
N PRO A 96 -28.00 -11.31 -7.69
CA PRO A 96 -26.56 -11.29 -7.98
C PRO A 96 -26.22 -11.86 -9.35
N GLU A 97 -26.78 -13.00 -9.73
CA GLU A 97 -26.45 -13.67 -10.99
C GLU A 97 -26.85 -12.84 -12.21
N LYS A 98 -27.98 -12.13 -12.13
CA LYS A 98 -28.46 -11.25 -13.20
C LYS A 98 -27.59 -10.00 -13.32
N THR A 99 -27.26 -9.40 -12.17
CA THR A 99 -26.41 -8.19 -12.10
C THR A 99 -24.99 -8.49 -12.58
N VAL A 100 -24.42 -9.61 -12.15
CA VAL A 100 -23.09 -10.07 -12.59
C VAL A 100 -23.08 -10.30 -14.10
N ARG A 101 -24.04 -11.04 -14.69
CA ARG A 101 -24.12 -11.24 -16.15
C ARG A 101 -24.23 -9.95 -16.94
N ARG A 102 -24.82 -8.90 -16.36
CA ARG A 102 -24.91 -7.59 -16.99
C ARG A 102 -23.56 -6.90 -17.13
N PHE A 103 -22.68 -7.07 -16.16
CA PHE A 103 -21.45 -6.27 -16.06
C PHE A 103 -20.14 -7.06 -16.28
N MET A 104 -20.14 -8.39 -16.16
CA MET A 104 -18.93 -9.23 -16.17
C MET A 104 -18.04 -9.06 -17.43
N ASN A 105 -18.59 -8.59 -18.54
CA ASN A 105 -17.80 -8.34 -19.75
C ASN A 105 -17.35 -6.88 -19.90
N HIS A 106 -17.61 -6.02 -18.90
CA HIS A 106 -17.23 -4.63 -18.99
C HIS A 106 -15.76 -4.43 -18.63
N SER A 107 -14.98 -3.84 -19.53
CA SER A 107 -13.51 -3.69 -19.37
C SER A 107 -13.08 -2.90 -18.13
N ALA A 108 -13.91 -2.05 -17.56
CA ALA A 108 -13.62 -1.31 -16.34
C ALA A 108 -14.04 -2.04 -15.04
N LEU A 109 -14.78 -3.16 -15.14
CA LEU A 109 -15.08 -3.96 -13.97
C LEU A 109 -13.81 -4.62 -13.43
N THR A 110 -13.67 -4.68 -12.11
CA THR A 110 -12.60 -5.45 -11.45
C THR A 110 -13.09 -6.29 -10.30
N GLY A 111 -14.23 -5.95 -9.70
CA GLY A 111 -14.77 -6.73 -8.58
C GLY A 111 -16.16 -6.31 -8.15
N TYR A 112 -16.70 -7.10 -7.23
CA TYR A 112 -18.04 -7.01 -6.67
C TYR A 112 -17.96 -6.79 -5.16
N PHE A 113 -18.47 -5.67 -4.67
CA PHE A 113 -18.51 -5.37 -3.24
C PHE A 113 -19.62 -6.15 -2.55
N LEU A 114 -19.29 -6.84 -1.48
CA LEU A 114 -20.23 -7.58 -0.68
C LEU A 114 -20.64 -6.81 0.58
N ARG A 115 -19.69 -6.55 1.45
CA ARG A 115 -19.98 -5.97 2.77
C ARG A 115 -18.74 -5.22 3.29
N ASP A 116 -19.00 -4.23 4.14
CA ASP A 116 -17.99 -3.59 4.97
C ASP A 116 -18.15 -4.06 6.42
N GLU A 117 -17.06 -4.43 7.05
CA GLU A 117 -16.92 -4.76 8.46
C GLU A 117 -18.00 -5.74 8.99
N PRO A 118 -18.15 -6.96 8.43
CA PRO A 118 -19.14 -7.93 8.89
C PRO A 118 -18.74 -8.57 10.23
N ARG A 119 -19.74 -8.97 11.01
CA ARG A 119 -19.53 -9.82 12.18
C ARG A 119 -19.36 -11.28 11.77
N SER A 120 -18.77 -12.09 12.64
CA SER A 120 -18.49 -13.50 12.32
C SER A 120 -19.74 -14.36 12.05
N ASN A 121 -20.89 -13.99 12.58
CA ASN A 121 -22.16 -14.68 12.32
C ASN A 121 -22.72 -14.41 10.91
N GLU A 122 -22.20 -13.41 10.18
CA GLU A 122 -22.59 -13.09 8.80
C GLU A 122 -21.74 -13.85 7.76
N PHE A 123 -20.61 -14.47 8.17
CA PHE A 123 -19.62 -15.06 7.23
C PHE A 123 -20.21 -16.16 6.36
N ALA A 124 -21.06 -17.03 6.92
CA ALA A 124 -21.66 -18.11 6.16
C ALA A 124 -22.54 -17.61 5.00
N GLU A 125 -23.38 -16.60 5.27
CA GLU A 125 -24.23 -15.96 4.26
C GLU A 125 -23.40 -15.22 3.20
N LEU A 126 -22.38 -14.47 3.62
CA LEU A 126 -21.47 -13.78 2.72
C LEU A 126 -20.67 -14.75 1.85
N GLY A 127 -20.25 -15.88 2.41
CA GLY A 127 -19.61 -16.95 1.65
C GLY A 127 -20.51 -17.56 0.61
N GLU A 128 -21.78 -17.76 0.91
CA GLU A 128 -22.76 -18.24 -0.06
C GLU A 128 -22.99 -17.20 -1.17
N TRP A 129 -23.13 -15.93 -0.82
CA TRP A 129 -23.25 -14.86 -1.81
C TRP A 129 -22.02 -14.76 -2.73
N ALA A 130 -20.81 -14.84 -2.15
CA ALA A 130 -19.59 -14.89 -2.94
C ALA A 130 -19.57 -16.08 -3.92
N ARG A 131 -19.94 -17.28 -3.47
CA ARG A 131 -20.00 -18.48 -4.35
C ARG A 131 -21.01 -18.33 -5.47
N ARG A 132 -22.16 -17.71 -5.23
CA ARG A 132 -23.19 -17.43 -6.26
C ARG A 132 -22.64 -16.49 -7.34
N ILE A 133 -21.91 -15.44 -6.95
CA ILE A 133 -21.23 -14.53 -7.89
C ILE A 133 -20.17 -15.30 -8.69
N GLN A 134 -19.28 -16.01 -8.01
CA GLN A 134 -18.19 -16.76 -8.62
C GLN A 134 -18.62 -17.87 -9.56
N ALA A 135 -19.82 -18.44 -9.34
CA ALA A 135 -20.43 -19.42 -10.25
C ALA A 135 -20.81 -18.81 -11.62
N VAL A 136 -20.98 -17.50 -11.70
CA VAL A 136 -21.30 -16.77 -12.94
C VAL A 136 -20.05 -16.09 -13.51
N ASP A 137 -19.20 -15.56 -12.66
CA ASP A 137 -17.99 -14.80 -13.03
C ASP A 137 -16.84 -15.15 -12.06
N ASN A 138 -15.90 -15.92 -12.55
CA ASN A 138 -14.71 -16.32 -11.80
C ASN A 138 -13.46 -15.50 -12.15
N GLU A 139 -13.58 -14.52 -13.04
CA GLU A 139 -12.47 -13.64 -13.45
C GLU A 139 -12.35 -12.41 -12.54
N HIS A 140 -13.49 -11.86 -12.07
CA HIS A 140 -13.53 -10.71 -11.20
C HIS A 140 -13.72 -11.14 -9.73
N PHE A 141 -13.00 -10.46 -8.83
CA PHE A 141 -13.05 -10.83 -7.42
C PHE A 141 -14.29 -10.31 -6.70
N CYS A 142 -14.72 -11.02 -5.67
CA CYS A 142 -15.57 -10.44 -4.62
C CYS A 142 -14.69 -9.68 -3.63
N TYR A 143 -15.19 -8.55 -3.15
CA TYR A 143 -14.50 -7.67 -2.22
C TYR A 143 -15.29 -7.51 -0.91
N LEU A 144 -14.57 -7.57 0.19
CA LEU A 144 -15.11 -7.37 1.52
C LEU A 144 -14.00 -6.83 2.42
N ASN A 145 -14.30 -5.88 3.31
CA ASN A 145 -13.35 -5.33 4.26
C ASN A 145 -13.65 -5.84 5.68
N LEU A 146 -12.62 -6.20 6.43
CA LEU A 146 -12.73 -6.71 7.80
C LEU A 146 -12.47 -5.62 8.83
N PHE A 147 -13.12 -5.73 9.99
CA PHE A 147 -12.82 -4.92 11.17
C PHE A 147 -11.36 -5.06 11.60
N PRO A 148 -10.77 -4.02 12.22
CA PRO A 148 -9.49 -4.12 12.91
C PRO A 148 -9.62 -4.90 14.23
N THR A 149 -8.47 -5.22 14.85
CA THR A 149 -8.43 -5.69 16.25
C THR A 149 -8.94 -4.60 17.21
N GLY A 150 -9.33 -5.02 18.39
CA GLY A 150 -9.82 -4.11 19.41
C GLY A 150 -9.80 -4.74 20.82
N PRO A 151 -10.31 -4.02 21.82
CA PRO A 151 -10.47 -4.56 23.16
C PRO A 151 -11.45 -5.75 23.19
N LYS A 152 -11.51 -6.42 24.34
CA LYS A 152 -12.34 -7.62 24.51
C LYS A 152 -13.80 -7.39 24.13
N GLU A 153 -14.35 -6.25 24.49
CA GLU A 153 -15.75 -5.87 24.19
C GLU A 153 -16.01 -5.79 22.67
N HIS A 154 -15.02 -5.34 21.90
CA HIS A 154 -15.09 -5.33 20.45
C HIS A 154 -15.06 -6.76 19.89
N LEU A 155 -14.14 -7.61 20.37
CA LEU A 155 -14.07 -9.02 19.96
C LEU A 155 -15.34 -9.79 20.31
N ASP A 156 -15.94 -9.52 21.48
CA ASP A 156 -17.24 -10.11 21.88
C ASP A 156 -18.36 -9.67 20.91
N GLN A 157 -18.35 -8.41 20.43
CA GLN A 157 -19.31 -7.92 19.42
C GLN A 157 -19.08 -8.58 18.04
N LEU A 158 -17.83 -8.89 17.69
CA LEU A 158 -17.51 -9.64 16.48
C LEU A 158 -17.91 -11.13 16.60
N GLY A 159 -18.21 -11.62 17.81
CA GLY A 159 -18.58 -13.01 18.08
C GLY A 159 -17.38 -13.97 18.07
N VAL A 160 -16.21 -13.52 18.53
CA VAL A 160 -14.95 -14.28 18.56
C VAL A 160 -14.20 -14.07 19.87
N LYS A 161 -13.24 -14.97 20.17
CA LYS A 161 -12.39 -14.87 21.35
C LYS A 161 -11.08 -14.15 21.11
N SER A 162 -10.63 -14.07 19.85
CA SER A 162 -9.41 -13.39 19.43
C SER A 162 -9.55 -12.85 18.01
N TYR A 163 -8.73 -11.86 17.67
CA TYR A 163 -8.72 -11.32 16.33
C TYR A 163 -8.24 -12.34 15.28
N ARG A 164 -7.27 -13.19 15.64
CA ARG A 164 -6.81 -14.29 14.79
C ARG A 164 -7.94 -15.27 14.46
N GLU A 165 -8.81 -15.59 15.44
CA GLU A 165 -10.01 -16.39 15.20
C GLU A 165 -10.96 -15.72 14.21
N TYR A 166 -11.15 -14.39 14.32
CA TYR A 166 -12.00 -13.62 13.40
C TYR A 166 -11.52 -13.73 11.95
N VAL A 167 -10.23 -13.49 11.71
CA VAL A 167 -9.62 -13.56 10.38
C VAL A 167 -9.62 -15.00 9.83
N SER A 168 -9.24 -15.98 10.65
CA SER A 168 -9.24 -17.41 10.24
C SER A 168 -10.63 -17.91 9.88
N ARG A 169 -11.65 -17.64 10.72
CA ARG A 169 -13.05 -18.01 10.42
C ARG A 169 -13.57 -17.35 9.15
N PHE A 170 -13.16 -16.10 8.91
CA PHE A 170 -13.52 -15.43 7.66
C PHE A 170 -12.90 -16.15 6.46
N ASP A 171 -11.59 -16.42 6.50
CA ASP A 171 -10.88 -17.09 5.41
C ASP A 171 -11.48 -18.48 5.08
N GLU A 172 -11.89 -19.23 6.11
CA GLU A 172 -12.50 -20.54 5.96
C GLU A 172 -13.89 -20.50 5.32
N GLN A 173 -14.69 -19.46 5.59
CA GLN A 173 -16.09 -19.40 5.20
C GLN A 173 -16.35 -18.59 3.94
N VAL A 174 -15.52 -17.53 3.68
CA VAL A 174 -15.71 -16.60 2.56
C VAL A 174 -14.58 -16.76 1.55
N PRO A 175 -14.85 -17.31 0.37
CA PRO A 175 -13.82 -17.68 -0.60
C PRO A 175 -13.31 -16.46 -1.41
N LEU A 176 -12.60 -15.53 -0.75
CA LEU A 176 -11.98 -14.38 -1.43
C LEU A 176 -10.52 -14.68 -1.79
N PRO A 177 -10.00 -14.09 -2.89
CA PRO A 177 -8.62 -14.29 -3.33
C PRO A 177 -7.58 -13.53 -2.50
N PHE A 178 -8.01 -12.55 -1.71
CA PHE A 178 -7.19 -11.74 -0.81
C PHE A 178 -8.01 -11.28 0.39
N LEU A 179 -7.32 -10.82 1.44
CA LEU A 179 -7.94 -10.29 2.65
C LEU A 179 -7.75 -8.77 2.70
N THR A 180 -8.70 -8.06 3.31
CA THR A 180 -8.56 -6.62 3.56
C THR A 180 -9.06 -6.25 4.94
N PHE A 181 -8.44 -5.24 5.53
CA PHE A 181 -8.89 -4.65 6.79
C PHE A 181 -8.56 -3.17 6.82
N ASP A 182 -9.26 -2.43 7.65
CA ASP A 182 -8.91 -1.06 7.99
C ASP A 182 -8.50 -0.92 9.45
N HIS A 183 -7.49 -0.13 9.70
CA HIS A 183 -7.09 0.30 11.03
C HIS A 183 -6.36 1.63 10.93
N TYR A 184 -7.02 2.69 11.33
CA TYR A 184 -6.43 4.04 11.32
C TYR A 184 -5.66 4.28 12.61
N PRO A 185 -4.31 4.36 12.55
CA PRO A 185 -3.49 4.30 13.75
C PRO A 185 -3.35 5.63 14.48
N ILE A 186 -3.51 6.78 13.79
CA ILE A 186 -3.12 8.08 14.33
C ILE A 186 -4.37 8.87 14.70
N THR A 187 -4.52 9.13 15.98
CA THR A 187 -5.57 9.99 16.54
C THR A 187 -4.99 11.31 17.07
N ARG A 188 -5.84 12.24 17.54
CA ARG A 188 -5.38 13.46 18.22
C ARG A 188 -4.64 13.18 19.54
N ASP A 189 -4.84 11.98 20.10
CA ASP A 189 -4.16 11.53 21.34
C ASP A 189 -2.86 10.75 21.04
N GLY A 190 -2.50 10.58 19.77
CA GLY A 190 -1.28 9.90 19.34
C GLY A 190 -1.52 8.58 18.60
N LEU A 191 -0.47 7.77 18.54
CA LEU A 191 -0.49 6.47 17.85
C LEU A 191 -1.18 5.42 18.72
N LYS A 192 -2.17 4.72 18.15
CA LYS A 192 -2.86 3.60 18.80
C LYS A 192 -1.88 2.46 19.11
N ALA A 193 -1.88 2.01 20.36
CA ALA A 193 -0.92 1.02 20.84
C ALA A 193 -1.08 -0.37 20.18
N GLU A 194 -2.32 -0.71 19.76
CA GLU A 194 -2.66 -2.00 19.15
C GLU A 194 -2.42 -2.06 17.66
N TRP A 195 -2.06 -0.97 16.98
CA TRP A 195 -1.95 -0.95 15.53
C TRP A 195 -0.93 -1.95 14.97
N TYR A 196 0.29 -1.96 15.51
CA TYR A 196 1.32 -2.90 15.06
C TYR A 196 1.02 -4.35 15.45
N GLU A 197 0.33 -4.56 16.57
CA GLU A 197 -0.20 -5.88 16.94
C GLU A 197 -1.22 -6.37 15.91
N ASN A 198 -2.12 -5.48 15.47
CA ASN A 198 -3.07 -5.80 14.40
C ASN A 198 -2.37 -6.19 13.10
N LEU A 199 -1.36 -5.42 12.67
CA LEU A 199 -0.57 -5.72 11.48
C LEU A 199 0.13 -7.08 11.60
N GLU A 200 0.73 -7.39 12.76
CA GLU A 200 1.38 -8.68 13.02
C GLU A 200 0.37 -9.83 12.95
N GLU A 201 -0.79 -9.71 13.60
CA GLU A 201 -1.83 -10.73 13.61
C GLU A 201 -2.44 -10.95 12.23
N PHE A 202 -2.83 -9.86 11.55
CA PHE A 202 -3.48 -9.95 10.23
C PHE A 202 -2.54 -10.51 9.16
N SER A 203 -1.30 -10.02 9.10
CA SER A 203 -0.31 -10.50 8.14
C SER A 203 0.08 -11.95 8.38
N ASP A 204 0.12 -12.40 9.66
CA ASP A 204 0.35 -13.79 10.00
C ASP A 204 -0.80 -14.70 9.52
N GLU A 205 -2.06 -14.31 9.74
CA GLU A 205 -3.22 -15.09 9.29
C GLU A 205 -3.33 -15.09 7.76
N ALA A 206 -3.10 -13.96 7.08
CA ALA A 206 -3.06 -13.90 5.62
C ALA A 206 -1.97 -14.84 5.05
N ARG A 207 -0.80 -14.89 5.68
CA ARG A 207 0.29 -15.79 5.28
C ARG A 207 -0.05 -17.27 5.50
N LYS A 208 -0.73 -17.62 6.61
CA LYS A 208 -1.22 -18.98 6.87
C LYS A 208 -2.27 -19.40 5.83
N ALA A 209 -3.16 -18.49 5.46
CA ALA A 209 -4.14 -18.68 4.40
C ALA A 209 -3.52 -18.78 2.99
N GLY A 210 -2.24 -18.41 2.84
CA GLY A 210 -1.58 -18.33 1.53
C GLY A 210 -2.13 -17.20 0.64
N LYS A 211 -2.75 -16.19 1.23
CA LYS A 211 -3.41 -15.08 0.54
C LYS A 211 -2.66 -13.76 0.72
N PRO A 212 -2.62 -12.90 -0.30
CA PRO A 212 -2.20 -11.52 -0.14
C PRO A 212 -3.23 -10.74 0.70
N PHE A 213 -2.83 -9.59 1.23
CA PHE A 213 -3.76 -8.68 1.87
C PHE A 213 -3.59 -7.24 1.39
N TRP A 214 -4.64 -6.44 1.53
CA TRP A 214 -4.63 -5.01 1.32
C TRP A 214 -4.92 -4.31 2.64
N ALA A 215 -4.35 -3.13 2.83
CA ALA A 215 -4.51 -2.34 4.05
C ALA A 215 -4.94 -0.92 3.74
N PHE A 216 -5.59 -0.27 4.70
CA PHE A 216 -6.07 1.10 4.57
C PHE A 216 -5.11 2.11 5.17
N ALA A 217 -4.98 3.25 4.48
CA ALA A 217 -4.43 4.48 5.01
C ALA A 217 -5.54 5.55 5.12
N LEU A 218 -5.55 6.29 6.21
CA LEU A 218 -6.50 7.37 6.43
C LEU A 218 -6.10 8.61 5.60
N ALA A 219 -7.03 9.14 4.81
CA ALA A 219 -6.85 10.36 4.03
C ALA A 219 -7.86 11.48 4.39
N THR A 220 -8.86 11.17 5.21
CA THR A 220 -9.97 12.08 5.57
C THR A 220 -10.08 12.21 7.08
N SER A 221 -10.09 13.45 7.58
CA SER A 221 -10.30 13.74 9.00
C SER A 221 -11.75 13.42 9.41
N HIS A 222 -11.91 12.79 10.57
CA HIS A 222 -13.23 12.57 11.20
C HIS A 222 -13.08 12.11 12.64
N GLY A 223 -14.03 12.44 13.50
CA GLY A 223 -14.02 12.05 14.92
C GLY A 223 -12.67 12.31 15.58
N PRO A 224 -11.98 11.29 16.13
CA PRO A 224 -10.68 11.47 16.78
C PRO A 224 -9.51 11.63 15.80
N TYR A 225 -9.72 11.42 14.50
CA TYR A 225 -8.64 11.39 13.51
C TYR A 225 -8.37 12.78 12.93
N PRO A 226 -7.11 13.28 12.99
CA PRO A 226 -6.72 14.56 12.43
C PRO A 226 -6.64 14.53 10.91
N VAL A 227 -6.49 15.70 10.29
CA VAL A 227 -6.14 15.81 8.84
C VAL A 227 -4.75 15.22 8.63
N PRO A 228 -4.58 14.15 7.84
CA PRO A 228 -3.30 13.48 7.70
C PRO A 228 -2.23 14.39 7.08
N THR A 229 -1.08 14.47 7.74
CA THR A 229 0.13 15.09 7.18
C THR A 229 0.84 14.12 6.22
N PRO A 230 1.82 14.58 5.42
CA PRO A 230 2.66 13.69 4.63
C PRO A 230 3.38 12.61 5.47
N ALA A 231 3.84 12.96 6.68
CA ALA A 231 4.46 12.01 7.62
C ALA A 231 3.48 10.94 8.10
N MET A 232 2.25 11.33 8.45
CA MET A 232 1.19 10.41 8.86
C MET A 232 0.79 9.44 7.74
N LEU A 233 0.73 9.92 6.49
CA LEU A 233 0.46 9.07 5.33
C LEU A 233 1.60 8.08 5.10
N ARG A 234 2.86 8.54 5.13
CA ARG A 234 4.03 7.69 4.96
C ARG A 234 4.12 6.61 6.01
N LEU A 235 3.93 6.97 7.30
CA LEU A 235 3.96 5.99 8.37
C LEU A 235 2.97 4.84 8.14
N GLN A 236 1.71 5.16 7.79
CA GLN A 236 0.68 4.16 7.52
C GLN A 236 1.09 3.28 6.34
N VAL A 237 1.30 3.90 5.18
CA VAL A 237 1.57 3.18 3.92
C VAL A 237 2.85 2.33 4.00
N TYR A 238 3.95 2.88 4.52
CA TYR A 238 5.19 2.12 4.60
C TYR A 238 5.16 1.03 5.66
N SER A 239 4.42 1.21 6.75
CA SER A 239 4.22 0.13 7.72
C SER A 239 3.38 -1.01 7.14
N ASP A 240 2.28 -0.70 6.44
CA ASP A 240 1.46 -1.69 5.76
C ASP A 240 2.29 -2.51 4.75
N LEU A 241 3.08 -1.83 3.93
CA LEU A 241 3.99 -2.47 2.97
C LEU A 241 5.11 -3.27 3.64
N ALA A 242 5.63 -2.81 4.79
CA ALA A 242 6.63 -3.54 5.56
C ALA A 242 6.08 -4.87 6.10
N TYR A 243 4.79 -4.92 6.42
CA TYR A 243 4.10 -6.15 6.81
C TYR A 243 3.65 -7.01 5.64
N GLY A 244 3.79 -6.52 4.39
CA GLY A 244 3.57 -7.28 3.17
C GLY A 244 2.25 -7.01 2.46
N ALA A 245 1.61 -5.86 2.73
CA ALA A 245 0.43 -5.44 1.98
C ALA A 245 0.72 -5.42 0.47
N GLN A 246 -0.21 -5.95 -0.31
CA GLN A 246 -0.14 -6.06 -1.78
C GLN A 246 -1.09 -5.06 -2.47
N GLY A 247 -1.72 -4.19 -1.71
CA GLY A 247 -2.56 -3.09 -2.17
C GLY A 247 -2.76 -2.09 -1.04
N ILE A 248 -2.90 -0.83 -1.41
CA ILE A 248 -3.18 0.27 -0.48
C ILE A 248 -4.55 0.85 -0.80
N GLN A 249 -5.30 1.13 0.23
CA GLN A 249 -6.65 1.66 0.13
C GLN A 249 -6.72 2.95 0.94
N TYR A 250 -7.42 3.96 0.43
CA TYR A 250 -7.55 5.22 1.16
C TYR A 250 -8.98 5.45 1.62
N PHE A 251 -9.18 5.62 2.92
CA PHE A 251 -10.39 6.15 3.51
C PHE A 251 -10.21 7.66 3.74
N THR A 252 -10.81 8.49 2.91
CA THR A 252 -11.59 8.30 1.70
C THR A 252 -10.98 9.11 0.55
N TYR A 253 -11.49 8.95 -0.68
CA TYR A 253 -11.15 9.87 -1.77
C TYR A 253 -12.09 11.09 -1.80
N TRP A 254 -13.40 10.84 -1.75
CA TRP A 254 -14.41 11.89 -1.65
C TRP A 254 -14.83 12.05 -0.20
N THR A 255 -14.90 13.29 0.30
CA THR A 255 -15.35 13.55 1.66
C THR A 255 -16.77 13.04 1.84
N PRO A 256 -17.04 12.12 2.78
CA PRO A 256 -18.40 11.67 3.06
C PRO A 256 -19.26 12.80 3.62
N GLN A 257 -20.58 12.72 3.38
CA GLN A 257 -21.53 13.57 4.09
C GLN A 257 -21.52 13.18 5.57
N GLY A 258 -21.22 14.13 6.42
CA GLY A 258 -21.23 13.94 7.86
C GLY A 258 -22.67 13.82 8.43
N ASP A 259 -22.73 13.36 9.66
CA ASP A 259 -23.94 13.33 10.49
C ASP A 259 -23.68 13.95 11.87
N SER A 260 -24.55 13.72 12.84
CA SER A 260 -24.38 14.24 14.20
C SER A 260 -23.21 13.58 14.97
N PHE A 261 -22.70 12.47 14.50
CA PHE A 261 -21.63 11.69 15.15
C PHE A 261 -20.29 11.80 14.38
N TRP A 262 -20.34 11.80 13.04
CA TRP A 262 -19.18 11.84 12.16
C TRP A 262 -19.08 13.15 11.39
N ASP A 263 -18.06 13.95 11.67
CA ASP A 263 -17.74 15.23 11.04
C ASP A 263 -16.65 15.08 9.98
N TYR A 264 -16.91 14.32 8.91
CA TYR A 264 -15.92 14.11 7.86
C TYR A 264 -15.47 15.42 7.20
N GLN A 265 -14.14 15.63 7.14
CA GLN A 265 -13.55 16.84 6.57
C GLN A 265 -12.25 16.52 5.83
N PHE A 266 -11.92 17.38 4.86
CA PHE A 266 -10.63 17.37 4.18
C PHE A 266 -10.23 16.03 3.55
N GLY A 267 -11.18 15.22 3.04
CA GLY A 267 -10.82 14.18 2.07
C GLY A 267 -10.19 14.81 0.82
N PRO A 268 -9.46 14.06 -0.02
CA PRO A 268 -8.86 14.58 -1.25
C PRO A 268 -9.80 15.45 -2.08
N ILE A 269 -11.05 15.04 -2.23
CA ILE A 269 -12.12 15.88 -2.80
C ILE A 269 -13.11 16.23 -1.69
N GLY A 270 -13.40 17.53 -1.56
CA GLY A 270 -14.38 18.05 -0.61
C GLY A 270 -15.83 17.74 -1.00
N LEU A 271 -16.78 18.03 -0.10
CA LEU A 271 -18.21 17.91 -0.37
C LEU A 271 -18.69 18.80 -1.53
N ASP A 272 -17.98 19.93 -1.76
CA ASP A 272 -18.24 20.85 -2.87
C ASP A 272 -17.61 20.41 -4.21
N GLY A 273 -17.03 19.20 -4.25
CA GLY A 273 -16.37 18.65 -5.41
C GLY A 273 -15.01 19.26 -5.74
N LYS A 274 -14.43 20.09 -4.85
CA LYS A 274 -13.12 20.70 -5.06
C LYS A 274 -12.00 19.91 -4.37
N ARG A 275 -10.79 20.01 -4.92
CA ARG A 275 -9.58 19.46 -4.29
C ARG A 275 -9.30 20.16 -2.98
N THR A 276 -8.94 19.36 -1.99
CA THR A 276 -8.41 19.83 -0.71
C THR A 276 -6.89 19.67 -0.66
N VAL A 277 -6.27 20.09 0.43
CA VAL A 277 -4.84 19.87 0.67
C VAL A 277 -4.49 18.35 0.68
N ALA A 278 -5.43 17.49 1.04
CA ALA A 278 -5.22 16.04 1.07
C ALA A 278 -5.03 15.45 -0.34
N TYR A 279 -5.61 16.06 -1.39
CA TYR A 279 -5.42 15.60 -2.77
C TYR A 279 -3.94 15.59 -3.17
N ASP A 280 -3.22 16.69 -2.96
CA ASP A 280 -1.81 16.78 -3.33
C ASP A 280 -0.93 15.89 -2.47
N ARG A 281 -1.26 15.71 -1.19
CA ARG A 281 -0.56 14.81 -0.26
C ARG A 281 -0.68 13.34 -0.69
N VAL A 282 -1.91 12.91 -0.99
CA VAL A 282 -2.17 11.54 -1.47
C VAL A 282 -1.56 11.32 -2.85
N ARG A 283 -1.67 12.29 -3.75
CA ARG A 283 -1.03 12.23 -5.07
C ARG A 283 0.48 12.04 -4.98
N ALA A 284 1.16 12.81 -4.13
CA ALA A 284 2.61 12.69 -3.93
C ALA A 284 2.97 11.30 -3.38
N MET A 285 2.21 10.78 -2.41
CA MET A 285 2.42 9.43 -1.86
C MET A 285 2.21 8.35 -2.93
N ASN A 286 1.16 8.46 -3.73
CA ASN A 286 0.86 7.49 -4.79
C ASN A 286 1.90 7.49 -5.92
N GLN A 287 2.46 8.66 -6.26
CA GLN A 287 3.57 8.76 -7.22
C GLN A 287 4.83 8.06 -6.72
N GLU A 288 5.16 8.25 -5.45
CA GLU A 288 6.26 7.55 -4.77
C GLU A 288 6.02 6.03 -4.74
N LEU A 289 4.80 5.60 -4.37
CA LEU A 289 4.40 4.19 -4.40
C LEU A 289 4.54 3.57 -5.78
N LYS A 290 4.11 4.26 -6.82
CA LYS A 290 4.22 3.78 -8.21
C LYS A 290 5.69 3.55 -8.59
N ALA A 291 6.59 4.45 -8.23
CA ALA A 291 8.01 4.31 -8.53
C ALA A 291 8.66 3.13 -7.77
N LEU A 292 8.15 2.80 -6.58
CA LEU A 292 8.67 1.75 -5.70
C LEU A 292 7.89 0.44 -5.79
N SER A 293 6.78 0.38 -6.54
CA SER A 293 5.83 -0.75 -6.55
C SER A 293 6.47 -2.10 -6.89
N GLY A 294 7.50 -2.11 -7.72
CA GLY A 294 8.24 -3.33 -8.07
C GLY A 294 9.02 -3.96 -6.91
N ILE A 295 9.16 -3.25 -5.78
CA ILE A 295 9.70 -3.83 -4.55
C ILE A 295 8.64 -4.68 -3.87
N PHE A 296 7.40 -4.20 -3.83
CA PHE A 296 6.33 -4.70 -2.97
C PHE A 296 5.44 -5.73 -3.65
N VAL A 297 5.06 -5.49 -4.91
CA VAL A 297 4.15 -6.40 -5.64
C VAL A 297 4.79 -7.77 -5.84
N GLY A 298 4.13 -8.79 -5.28
CA GLY A 298 4.61 -10.17 -5.28
C GLY A 298 5.76 -10.44 -4.30
N ALA A 299 6.11 -9.49 -3.44
CA ALA A 299 7.17 -9.68 -2.46
C ALA A 299 6.78 -10.67 -1.37
N LYS A 300 7.75 -11.48 -0.96
CA LYS A 300 7.65 -12.36 0.20
C LYS A 300 8.28 -11.70 1.41
N VAL A 301 7.52 -11.55 2.48
CA VAL A 301 8.05 -11.10 3.77
C VAL A 301 8.87 -12.21 4.41
N ILE A 302 10.16 -11.96 4.62
CA ILE A 302 11.08 -12.89 5.31
C ILE A 302 11.01 -12.65 6.81
N SER A 303 11.02 -11.38 7.23
CA SER A 303 10.87 -11.02 8.64
C SER A 303 10.42 -9.57 8.80
N VAL A 304 9.65 -9.33 9.86
CA VAL A 304 9.36 -7.99 10.38
C VAL A 304 9.85 -7.93 11.81
N ARG A 305 10.58 -6.89 12.16
CA ARG A 305 11.16 -6.66 13.48
C ARG A 305 11.05 -5.19 13.85
N HIS A 306 11.21 -4.90 15.13
CA HIS A 306 11.17 -3.52 15.63
C HIS A 306 12.44 -3.17 16.40
N THR A 307 12.86 -1.92 16.32
CA THR A 307 13.95 -1.33 17.11
C THR A 307 13.40 -0.26 18.05
N GLY A 308 14.26 0.45 18.75
CA GLY A 308 13.92 1.49 19.73
C GLY A 308 13.84 0.98 21.17
N ASP A 309 13.68 1.89 22.12
CA ASP A 309 13.68 1.60 23.55
C ASP A 309 12.51 0.67 23.92
N ARG A 310 11.33 0.97 23.37
CA ARG A 310 10.11 0.16 23.52
C ARG A 310 9.62 -0.32 22.17
N ILE A 311 9.44 -1.61 22.03
CA ILE A 311 8.79 -2.18 20.85
C ILE A 311 7.27 -2.25 21.06
N PRO A 312 6.46 -2.13 20.01
CA PRO A 312 5.01 -2.25 20.12
C PRO A 312 4.59 -3.63 20.66
N ARG A 313 3.47 -3.64 21.38
CA ARG A 313 2.89 -4.90 21.91
C ARG A 313 2.65 -5.88 20.76
N GLY A 314 2.80 -7.17 21.03
CA GLY A 314 2.57 -8.24 20.06
C GLY A 314 3.63 -8.39 18.97
N THR A 315 4.60 -7.46 18.88
CA THR A 315 5.65 -7.47 17.85
C THR A 315 6.97 -8.07 18.34
N LYS A 316 7.96 -8.19 17.47
CA LYS A 316 9.25 -8.84 17.76
C LYS A 316 10.41 -7.86 17.62
N ARG A 317 11.32 -7.86 18.58
CA ARG A 317 12.54 -7.04 18.54
C ARG A 317 13.51 -7.53 17.47
N LEU A 318 14.24 -6.60 16.84
CA LEU A 318 15.37 -6.93 15.99
C LEU A 318 16.54 -7.44 16.87
N THR A 319 16.92 -8.69 16.68
CA THR A 319 17.99 -9.37 17.44
C THR A 319 19.14 -9.87 16.57
N ALA A 320 18.92 -9.93 15.24
CA ALA A 320 19.94 -10.35 14.28
C ALA A 320 19.78 -9.54 12.99
N LEU A 321 20.91 -9.19 12.38
CA LEU A 321 20.95 -8.47 11.11
C LEU A 321 21.07 -9.46 9.95
N PRO A 322 20.39 -9.21 8.82
CA PRO A 322 20.60 -9.99 7.62
C PRO A 322 21.94 -9.64 6.99
N GLU A 323 22.74 -10.64 6.59
CA GLU A 323 23.90 -10.36 5.75
C GLU A 323 23.44 -9.74 4.41
N PRO A 324 24.11 -8.69 3.91
CA PRO A 324 25.42 -8.14 4.27
C PRO A 324 25.38 -6.88 5.16
N VAL A 325 24.32 -6.68 5.95
CA VAL A 325 24.20 -5.54 6.88
C VAL A 325 25.08 -5.80 8.12
N LYS A 326 25.89 -4.81 8.49
CA LYS A 326 26.84 -4.90 9.61
C LYS A 326 26.37 -4.18 10.86
N VAL A 327 25.72 -3.00 10.67
CA VAL A 327 25.18 -2.19 11.75
C VAL A 327 23.82 -1.67 11.35
N LEU A 328 22.85 -1.73 12.23
CA LEU A 328 21.56 -1.07 12.16
C LEU A 328 21.14 -0.74 13.58
N GLU A 329 21.26 0.52 13.95
CA GLU A 329 20.87 1.03 15.27
C GLU A 329 20.01 2.27 15.07
N THR A 330 18.99 2.43 15.93
CA THR A 330 18.08 3.56 15.89
C THR A 330 17.95 4.18 17.27
N GLU A 331 17.75 5.49 17.33
CA GLU A 331 17.49 6.21 18.56
C GLU A 331 15.97 6.50 18.71
N GLY A 332 15.52 6.75 19.93
CA GLY A 332 14.16 7.16 20.25
C GLY A 332 13.11 6.09 20.03
N THR A 333 12.00 6.45 19.38
CA THR A 333 10.86 5.57 19.09
C THR A 333 11.27 4.34 18.25
N GLY A 334 12.32 4.50 17.42
CA GLY A 334 12.85 3.42 16.60
C GLY A 334 12.07 3.16 15.33
N ALA A 335 12.32 1.98 14.73
CA ALA A 335 11.81 1.63 13.40
C ALA A 335 11.04 0.32 13.33
N VAL A 336 10.20 0.18 12.30
CA VAL A 336 9.87 -1.11 11.70
C VAL A 336 11.00 -1.47 10.75
N VAL A 337 11.55 -2.68 10.88
CA VAL A 337 12.60 -3.21 10.03
C VAL A 337 12.06 -4.47 9.35
N SER A 338 11.79 -4.39 8.07
CA SER A 338 11.27 -5.50 7.28
C SER A 338 12.28 -5.96 6.25
N LEU A 339 12.48 -7.27 6.16
CA LEU A 339 13.24 -7.92 5.10
C LEU A 339 12.27 -8.59 4.13
N LEU A 340 12.26 -8.09 2.90
CA LEU A 340 11.44 -8.59 1.81
C LEU A 340 12.31 -9.31 0.77
N GLU A 341 11.74 -10.31 0.11
CA GLU A 341 12.35 -10.96 -1.07
C GLU A 341 11.43 -10.77 -2.27
N ASN A 342 11.96 -10.25 -3.36
CA ASN A 342 11.24 -10.16 -4.63
C ASN A 342 12.19 -10.38 -5.81
N LYS A 343 11.80 -11.24 -6.75
CA LYS A 343 12.52 -11.52 -8.01
C LYS A 343 14.03 -11.78 -7.80
N GLY A 344 14.40 -12.51 -6.76
CA GLY A 344 15.79 -12.87 -6.45
C GLY A 344 16.63 -11.75 -5.81
N ARG A 345 16.00 -10.66 -5.40
CA ARG A 345 16.61 -9.58 -4.62
C ARG A 345 16.03 -9.54 -3.22
N LEU A 346 16.84 -9.09 -2.29
CA LEU A 346 16.43 -8.76 -0.93
C LEU A 346 16.31 -7.24 -0.79
N TYR A 347 15.28 -6.82 -0.08
CA TYR A 347 15.00 -5.42 0.24
C TYR A 347 14.84 -5.28 1.75
N LEU A 348 15.65 -4.40 2.34
CA LEU A 348 15.54 -4.03 3.75
C LEU A 348 14.85 -2.68 3.83
N LEU A 349 13.64 -2.70 4.36
CA LEU A 349 12.82 -1.51 4.58
C LEU A 349 12.93 -1.11 6.05
N ILE A 350 13.34 0.13 6.32
CA ILE A 350 13.51 0.70 7.66
C ILE A 350 12.57 1.91 7.75
N VAL A 351 11.45 1.78 8.47
CA VAL A 351 10.41 2.81 8.59
C VAL A 351 10.53 3.49 9.95
N ASN A 352 10.69 4.81 9.97
CA ASN A 352 10.63 5.60 11.20
C ASN A 352 9.22 5.49 11.80
N ARG A 353 9.10 4.96 13.04
CA ARG A 353 7.82 4.78 13.73
C ARG A 353 7.28 6.09 14.35
N ASP A 354 8.04 7.15 14.31
CA ASP A 354 7.63 8.47 14.78
C ASP A 354 7.16 9.32 13.59
N TYR A 355 5.92 9.80 13.63
CA TYR A 355 5.37 10.67 12.59
C TYR A 355 5.54 12.18 12.91
N GLU A 356 6.13 12.52 14.06
CA GLU A 356 6.37 13.88 14.50
C GLU A 356 7.84 14.25 14.49
N CYS A 357 8.72 13.28 14.85
CA CYS A 357 10.16 13.51 14.99
C CYS A 357 10.97 12.68 13.99
N PRO A 358 12.07 13.25 13.47
CA PRO A 358 13.04 12.48 12.70
C PRO A 358 13.72 11.43 13.59
N MET A 359 14.09 10.31 12.98
CA MET A 359 14.80 9.21 13.64
C MET A 359 16.26 9.23 13.23
N ARG A 360 17.16 9.18 14.21
CA ARG A 360 18.57 8.95 13.95
C ARG A 360 18.82 7.47 13.71
N LEU A 361 19.45 7.15 12.55
CA LEU A 361 19.75 5.80 12.11
C LEU A 361 21.25 5.66 11.90
N THR A 362 21.90 4.75 12.61
CA THR A 362 23.26 4.31 12.30
C THR A 362 23.20 3.06 11.44
N PHE A 363 23.72 3.16 10.19
CA PHE A 363 23.64 2.07 9.22
C PHE A 363 25.00 1.84 8.54
N TYR A 364 25.46 0.59 8.53
CA TYR A 364 26.62 0.13 7.77
C TYR A 364 26.34 -1.22 7.11
N ALA A 365 26.81 -1.36 5.87
CA ALA A 365 26.68 -2.58 5.09
C ALA A 365 27.87 -2.76 4.14
N ASP A 366 27.95 -3.93 3.51
CA ASP A 366 28.96 -4.19 2.48
C ASP A 366 28.71 -3.39 1.19
N GLU A 367 29.75 -3.24 0.36
CA GLU A 367 29.69 -2.53 -0.94
C GLU A 367 28.68 -3.14 -1.93
N SER A 368 28.26 -4.40 -1.73
CA SER A 368 27.24 -5.06 -2.55
C SER A 368 25.83 -4.51 -2.34
N VAL A 369 25.63 -3.68 -1.31
CA VAL A 369 24.33 -3.09 -0.97
C VAL A 369 24.10 -1.81 -1.75
N GLY A 370 22.93 -1.72 -2.39
CA GLY A 370 22.41 -0.49 -3.01
C GLY A 370 21.37 0.19 -2.12
N ARG A 371 21.26 1.51 -2.24
CA ARG A 371 20.19 2.33 -1.68
C ARG A 371 19.13 2.56 -2.75
N VAL A 372 17.87 2.27 -2.48
CA VAL A 372 16.74 2.62 -3.35
C VAL A 372 16.24 4.01 -2.98
N LEU A 373 16.23 4.92 -3.94
CA LEU A 373 15.71 6.28 -3.77
C LEU A 373 14.19 6.31 -4.06
N LYS A 374 13.54 7.41 -3.70
CA LYS A 374 12.08 7.58 -3.81
C LYS A 374 11.56 7.53 -5.25
N ASP A 375 12.41 7.84 -6.22
CA ASP A 375 12.09 7.73 -7.65
C ASP A 375 12.31 6.31 -8.23
N GLY A 376 12.70 5.35 -7.39
CA GLY A 376 13.01 3.97 -7.77
C GLY A 376 14.42 3.76 -8.30
N SER A 377 15.28 4.78 -8.39
CA SER A 377 16.66 4.61 -8.77
C SER A 377 17.45 3.88 -7.67
N VAL A 378 18.42 3.06 -8.08
CA VAL A 378 19.30 2.32 -7.16
C VAL A 378 20.70 2.88 -7.29
N VAL A 379 21.25 3.37 -6.18
CA VAL A 379 22.59 3.93 -6.09
C VAL A 379 23.43 3.12 -5.10
N PRO A 380 24.77 3.18 -5.16
CA PRO A 380 25.64 2.55 -4.16
C PRO A 380 25.29 3.04 -2.75
N ALA A 381 25.21 2.14 -1.77
CA ALA A 381 24.81 2.50 -0.41
C ALA A 381 25.89 3.26 0.36
N GLN A 382 27.14 3.30 -0.09
CA GLN A 382 28.26 3.95 0.63
C GLN A 382 27.97 5.43 0.96
N ALA A 383 27.27 6.15 0.09
CA ALA A 383 26.87 7.54 0.35
C ALA A 383 25.70 7.66 1.36
N TYR A 384 25.13 6.52 1.77
CA TYR A 384 23.97 6.40 2.67
C TYR A 384 24.27 5.44 3.82
N THR A 385 25.52 5.41 4.25
CA THR A 385 26.00 4.71 5.45
C THR A 385 26.54 5.72 6.45
N GLY A 386 26.66 5.31 7.72
CA GLY A 386 27.05 6.18 8.81
C GLY A 386 25.85 6.55 9.67
N VAL A 387 25.88 7.75 10.20
CA VAL A 387 24.76 8.31 10.97
C VAL A 387 23.89 9.14 10.04
N LEU A 388 22.64 8.73 9.90
CA LEU A 388 21.66 9.28 8.98
C LEU A 388 20.47 9.80 9.76
N GLU A 389 19.70 10.70 9.14
CA GLU A 389 18.40 11.14 9.61
C GLU A 389 17.32 10.61 8.70
N VAL A 390 16.27 10.02 9.29
CA VAL A 390 15.09 9.52 8.59
C VAL A 390 13.92 10.39 9.01
N ASP A 391 13.32 11.08 8.04
CA ASP A 391 12.20 12.00 8.27
C ASP A 391 11.05 11.31 9.03
N PRO A 392 10.17 12.09 9.71
CA PRO A 392 9.01 11.54 10.40
C PRO A 392 8.14 10.66 9.51
N GLY A 393 7.85 9.43 9.97
CA GLY A 393 7.05 8.44 9.26
C GLY A 393 7.66 7.89 7.96
N ASP A 394 8.82 8.38 7.56
CA ASP A 394 9.43 8.00 6.29
C ASP A 394 10.20 6.68 6.37
N ALA A 395 10.64 6.19 5.20
CA ALA A 395 11.32 4.91 5.05
C ALA A 395 12.63 5.03 4.29
N MET A 396 13.63 4.27 4.73
CA MET A 396 14.83 3.97 3.98
C MET A 396 14.80 2.55 3.44
N ILE A 397 15.17 2.38 2.17
CA ILE A 397 15.15 1.07 1.50
C ILE A 397 16.55 0.75 0.97
N TYR A 398 17.07 -0.40 1.38
CA TYR A 398 18.32 -0.95 0.88
C TYR A 398 18.06 -2.26 0.15
N THR A 399 18.90 -2.62 -0.82
CA THR A 399 18.71 -3.81 -1.65
C THR A 399 20.05 -4.46 -2.02
N TRP A 400 20.01 -5.79 -2.16
CA TRP A 400 21.12 -6.60 -2.67
C TRP A 400 20.59 -7.88 -3.33
N THR A 401 21.43 -8.54 -4.11
CA THR A 401 21.10 -9.82 -4.74
C THR A 401 21.11 -10.94 -3.69
N LYS A 402 20.07 -11.74 -3.66
CA LYS A 402 20.01 -12.94 -2.81
C LYS A 402 21.07 -13.94 -3.30
N LYS A 403 22.00 -14.33 -2.42
CA LYS A 403 22.95 -15.42 -2.72
C LYS A 403 22.17 -16.71 -2.93
N ARG A 404 22.40 -17.39 -4.06
CA ARG A 404 21.89 -18.76 -4.24
C ARG A 404 22.63 -19.68 -3.26
N LYS A 405 21.87 -20.41 -2.45
CA LYS A 405 22.41 -21.49 -1.60
C LYS A 405 22.72 -22.69 -2.45
#